data_84c0a9f13734bd2323b6c60bb985d493
#
_entry.id   84c0a9f13734bd2323b6c60bb985d493
#
_cell.length_a   1.000
_cell.length_b   1.000
_cell.length_c   1.000
_cell.angle_alpha   90.00
_cell.angle_beta   90.00
_cell.angle_gamma   90.00
#
_symmetry.space_group_name_H-M   'P 1'
#
loop_
_entity.id
_entity.type
_entity.pdbx_description
1 polymer ?
#
loop_
_entity_poly.entity_id
_entity_poly.type
_entity_poly.pdbx_seq_one_letter_code
_entity_poly.pdbx_strand_id
1 'polypeptide(L)'
;MLLAVDIGNTEITLGLFAGTELERSWRLMTHPDRTQDEWAVLFRALFVQVGLDITDVGRSIVASVVPMATEAVTDGLVDATGTVPVIVSAATLPMIRLEVDEPQTVGADRMINTLAASRLFGVDTIVVDFGTATTLDCITRDGRFLGGIIAPGVRTAGENLVRKAAKLSSTDLVPPEHAIGKRTDDCIRAGIVFGAADSVDGLVRRIKAEWPTRDVPKVVATGGMAALIAKYSSEIEEVHPDLTLQGLRIAADLLGAPRTPKGPARAG
;
A
#
# COMPACT_ATOMS: atom_id res chain seq x y z
N MET A 1 -9.64 -19.57 -0.05
CA MET A 1 -9.16 -18.27 0.47
C MET A 1 -8.65 -17.40 -0.67
N LEU A 2 -8.53 -16.07 -0.48
CA LEU A 2 -7.91 -15.12 -1.41
C LEU A 2 -6.59 -14.63 -0.79
N LEU A 3 -5.51 -14.67 -1.55
CA LEU A 3 -4.23 -14.04 -1.19
C LEU A 3 -4.05 -12.75 -2.00
N ALA A 4 -4.07 -11.61 -1.32
CA ALA A 4 -3.79 -10.30 -1.87
C ALA A 4 -2.32 -9.94 -1.60
N VAL A 5 -1.61 -9.46 -2.61
CA VAL A 5 -0.18 -9.14 -2.53
C VAL A 5 0.06 -7.75 -3.11
N ASP A 6 0.64 -6.88 -2.30
CA ASP A 6 1.11 -5.55 -2.70
C ASP A 6 2.64 -5.52 -2.68
N ILE A 7 3.25 -5.34 -3.86
CA ILE A 7 4.71 -5.32 -4.04
C ILE A 7 5.17 -3.86 -4.12
N GLY A 8 5.54 -3.32 -2.96
CA GLY A 8 6.15 -2.00 -2.84
C GLY A 8 7.67 -2.02 -3.00
N ASN A 9 8.27 -0.83 -3.14
CA ASN A 9 9.73 -0.68 -3.32
C ASN A 9 10.55 -1.16 -2.12
N THR A 10 10.02 -1.08 -0.91
CA THR A 10 10.71 -1.46 0.33
C THR A 10 10.16 -2.76 0.91
N GLU A 11 8.84 -2.91 0.92
CA GLU A 11 8.15 -4.04 1.54
C GLU A 11 7.12 -4.64 0.58
N ILE A 12 6.94 -5.95 0.68
CA ILE A 12 5.83 -6.70 0.10
C ILE A 12 4.84 -6.98 1.23
N THR A 13 3.61 -6.52 1.08
CA THR A 13 2.53 -6.78 2.03
C THR A 13 1.60 -7.86 1.49
N LEU A 14 1.34 -8.89 2.30
CA LEU A 14 0.41 -9.96 1.96
C LEU A 14 -0.80 -9.91 2.89
N GLY A 15 -1.98 -10.14 2.33
CA GLY A 15 -3.23 -10.27 3.08
C GLY A 15 -3.97 -11.55 2.68
N LEU A 16 -4.26 -12.39 3.65
CA LEU A 16 -5.06 -13.58 3.46
C LEU A 16 -6.50 -13.31 3.90
N PHE A 17 -7.44 -13.49 2.98
CA PHE A 17 -8.86 -13.23 3.22
C PHE A 17 -9.69 -14.50 3.17
N ALA A 18 -10.60 -14.61 4.15
CA ALA A 18 -11.73 -15.53 4.14
C ALA A 18 -13.02 -14.72 3.89
N GLY A 19 -13.52 -14.74 2.66
CA GLY A 19 -14.59 -13.84 2.24
C GLY A 19 -14.14 -12.38 2.32
N THR A 20 -14.78 -11.57 3.18
CA THR A 20 -14.44 -10.15 3.40
C THR A 20 -13.48 -9.92 4.55
N GLU A 21 -13.23 -10.93 5.39
CA GLU A 21 -12.43 -10.81 6.60
C GLU A 21 -10.94 -11.03 6.31
N LEU A 22 -10.11 -10.12 6.79
CA LEU A 22 -8.66 -10.24 6.76
C LEU A 22 -8.19 -11.14 7.92
N GLU A 23 -7.93 -12.41 7.62
CA GLU A 23 -7.52 -13.40 8.60
C GLU A 23 -6.09 -13.20 9.08
N ARG A 24 -5.20 -12.86 8.14
CA ARG A 24 -3.77 -12.68 8.40
C ARG A 24 -3.18 -11.64 7.46
N SER A 25 -2.17 -10.96 7.95
CA SER A 25 -1.30 -10.14 7.11
C SER A 25 0.17 -10.40 7.46
N TRP A 26 1.04 -10.33 6.46
CA TRP A 26 2.49 -10.46 6.62
C TRP A 26 3.20 -9.38 5.82
N ARG A 27 4.41 -9.06 6.25
CA ARG A 27 5.31 -8.14 5.55
C ARG A 27 6.65 -8.82 5.31
N LEU A 28 7.13 -8.71 4.09
CA LEU A 28 8.45 -9.18 3.67
C LEU A 28 9.23 -8.01 3.10
N MET A 29 10.54 -8.00 3.28
CA MET A 29 11.38 -7.03 2.59
C MET A 29 11.36 -7.31 1.09
N THR A 30 11.24 -6.28 0.28
CA THR A 30 11.39 -6.40 -1.17
C THR A 30 12.85 -6.64 -1.51
N HIS A 31 13.14 -7.80 -2.08
CA HIS A 31 14.45 -8.19 -2.56
C HIS A 31 14.34 -8.54 -4.04
N PRO A 32 14.66 -7.61 -4.95
CA PRO A 32 14.52 -7.84 -6.40
C PRO A 32 15.37 -8.99 -6.94
N ASP A 33 16.46 -9.32 -6.25
CA ASP A 33 17.40 -10.37 -6.65
C ASP A 33 16.99 -11.79 -6.19
N ARG A 34 15.89 -11.93 -5.43
CA ARG A 34 15.40 -13.25 -5.03
C ARG A 34 14.80 -13.99 -6.20
N THR A 35 15.12 -15.27 -6.28
CA THR A 35 14.54 -16.19 -7.27
C THR A 35 13.10 -16.57 -6.92
N GLN A 36 12.37 -17.10 -7.91
CA GLN A 36 11.03 -17.63 -7.70
C GLN A 36 10.99 -18.74 -6.63
N ASP A 37 12.02 -19.62 -6.61
CA ASP A 37 12.09 -20.71 -5.64
C ASP A 37 12.22 -20.19 -4.20
N GLU A 38 13.02 -19.14 -3.97
CA GLU A 38 13.15 -18.50 -2.67
C GLU A 38 11.82 -17.87 -2.23
N TRP A 39 11.09 -17.23 -3.14
CA TRP A 39 9.76 -16.69 -2.85
C TRP A 39 8.77 -17.80 -2.53
N ALA A 40 8.74 -18.89 -3.29
CA ALA A 40 7.86 -20.03 -3.03
C ALA A 40 8.10 -20.65 -1.65
N VAL A 41 9.37 -20.81 -1.25
CA VAL A 41 9.74 -21.28 0.09
C VAL A 41 9.25 -20.33 1.18
N LEU A 42 9.45 -19.02 1.01
CA LEU A 42 9.00 -18.02 1.97
C LEU A 42 7.48 -18.04 2.13
N PHE A 43 6.74 -18.07 1.03
CA PHE A 43 5.28 -18.11 1.08
C PHE A 43 4.77 -19.34 1.81
N ARG A 44 5.29 -20.52 1.50
CA ARG A 44 4.95 -21.78 2.22
C ARG A 44 5.27 -21.66 3.71
N ALA A 45 6.43 -21.10 4.06
CA ALA A 45 6.84 -20.93 5.46
C ALA A 45 5.91 -20.04 6.27
N LEU A 46 5.42 -18.94 5.67
CA LEU A 46 4.45 -18.05 6.34
C LEU A 46 3.16 -18.78 6.70
N PHE A 47 2.64 -19.62 5.81
CA PHE A 47 1.42 -20.37 6.05
C PHE A 47 1.62 -21.47 7.11
N VAL A 48 2.73 -22.19 7.05
CA VAL A 48 3.08 -23.20 8.05
C VAL A 48 3.16 -22.63 9.47
N GLN A 49 3.72 -21.43 9.63
CA GLN A 49 3.82 -20.74 10.93
C GLN A 49 2.46 -20.54 11.61
N VAL A 50 1.40 -20.40 10.85
CA VAL A 50 0.04 -20.17 11.36
C VAL A 50 -0.87 -21.39 11.24
N GLY A 51 -0.31 -22.54 10.89
CA GLY A 51 -1.02 -23.82 10.81
C GLY A 51 -1.97 -23.93 9.61
N LEU A 52 -1.72 -23.17 8.54
CA LEU A 52 -2.50 -23.16 7.30
C LEU A 52 -1.73 -23.86 6.18
N ASP A 53 -2.46 -24.41 5.22
CA ASP A 53 -1.90 -24.91 3.96
C ASP A 53 -2.07 -23.84 2.88
N ILE A 54 -0.97 -23.43 2.24
CA ILE A 54 -0.98 -22.43 1.18
C ILE A 54 -1.76 -22.92 -0.05
N THR A 55 -1.93 -24.23 -0.23
CA THR A 55 -2.72 -24.82 -1.32
C THR A 55 -4.23 -24.58 -1.16
N ASP A 56 -4.69 -24.14 0.03
CA ASP A 56 -6.07 -23.67 0.26
C ASP A 56 -6.35 -22.27 -0.36
N VAL A 57 -5.33 -21.60 -0.86
CA VAL A 57 -5.48 -20.36 -1.60
C VAL A 57 -6.04 -20.65 -2.99
N GLY A 58 -7.32 -20.40 -3.18
CA GLY A 58 -8.01 -20.65 -4.46
C GLY A 58 -7.93 -19.47 -5.44
N ARG A 59 -7.52 -18.29 -4.97
CA ARG A 59 -7.40 -17.05 -5.77
C ARG A 59 -6.24 -16.22 -5.26
N SER A 60 -5.55 -15.51 -6.17
CA SER A 60 -4.54 -14.52 -5.81
C SER A 60 -4.61 -13.29 -6.71
N ILE A 61 -4.25 -12.13 -6.16
CA ILE A 61 -4.20 -10.85 -6.86
C ILE A 61 -2.95 -10.10 -6.41
N VAL A 62 -2.28 -9.46 -7.37
CA VAL A 62 -1.00 -8.76 -7.15
C VAL A 62 -1.09 -7.34 -7.69
N ALA A 63 -0.83 -6.35 -6.84
CA ALA A 63 -0.42 -5.01 -7.25
C ALA A 63 1.10 -4.91 -7.13
N SER A 64 1.74 -4.23 -8.07
CA SER A 64 3.18 -4.04 -8.03
C SER A 64 3.60 -2.71 -8.63
N VAL A 65 4.56 -2.07 -7.95
CA VAL A 65 5.32 -0.91 -8.46
C VAL A 65 6.81 -1.22 -8.63
N VAL A 66 7.18 -2.52 -8.60
CA VAL A 66 8.57 -3.01 -8.72
C VAL A 66 8.68 -4.05 -9.83
N PRO A 67 8.83 -3.62 -11.11
CA PRO A 67 8.85 -4.54 -12.25
C PRO A 67 9.85 -5.70 -12.10
N MET A 68 11.03 -5.43 -11.59
CA MET A 68 12.09 -6.45 -11.43
C MET A 68 11.74 -7.55 -10.41
N ALA A 69 10.91 -7.26 -9.39
CA ALA A 69 10.49 -8.24 -8.41
C ALA A 69 9.19 -8.95 -8.82
N THR A 70 8.39 -8.34 -9.69
CA THR A 70 7.02 -8.79 -10.00
C THR A 70 7.01 -10.21 -10.56
N GLU A 71 7.86 -10.51 -11.54
CA GLU A 71 7.91 -11.82 -12.19
C GLU A 71 8.28 -12.92 -11.20
N ALA A 72 9.41 -12.78 -10.50
CA ALA A 72 9.87 -13.77 -9.54
C ALA A 72 8.87 -14.01 -8.39
N VAL A 73 8.24 -12.94 -7.86
CA VAL A 73 7.21 -13.04 -6.82
C VAL A 73 5.97 -13.75 -7.36
N THR A 74 5.53 -13.39 -8.57
CA THR A 74 4.35 -13.98 -9.22
C THR A 74 4.54 -15.47 -9.50
N ASP A 75 5.69 -15.84 -10.05
CA ASP A 75 6.02 -17.24 -10.34
C ASP A 75 6.18 -18.06 -9.06
N GLY A 76 6.78 -17.47 -8.02
CA GLY A 76 6.85 -18.08 -6.69
C GLY A 76 5.47 -18.28 -6.05
N LEU A 77 4.51 -17.37 -6.29
CA LEU A 77 3.11 -17.55 -5.87
C LEU A 77 2.45 -18.69 -6.61
N VAL A 78 2.63 -18.77 -7.94
CA VAL A 78 2.09 -19.86 -8.78
C VAL A 78 2.62 -21.20 -8.28
N ASP A 79 3.93 -21.29 -8.04
CA ASP A 79 4.56 -22.53 -7.54
C ASP A 79 4.06 -22.91 -6.13
N ALA A 80 3.86 -21.93 -5.26
CA ALA A 80 3.42 -22.19 -3.90
C ALA A 80 1.92 -22.54 -3.80
N THR A 81 1.05 -21.82 -4.54
CA THR A 81 -0.41 -21.92 -4.41
C THR A 81 -1.06 -22.79 -5.50
N GLY A 82 -0.39 -23.01 -6.62
CA GLY A 82 -0.98 -23.63 -7.82
C GLY A 82 -1.99 -22.70 -8.55
N THR A 83 -2.11 -21.42 -8.18
CA THR A 83 -3.05 -20.46 -8.80
C THR A 83 -2.30 -19.37 -9.53
N VAL A 84 -2.81 -18.97 -10.71
CA VAL A 84 -2.27 -17.82 -11.45
C VAL A 84 -2.89 -16.54 -10.88
N PRO A 85 -2.09 -15.59 -10.38
CA PRO A 85 -2.61 -14.35 -9.83
C PRO A 85 -3.14 -13.41 -10.92
N VAL A 86 -4.15 -12.61 -10.55
CA VAL A 86 -4.54 -11.45 -11.34
C VAL A 86 -3.54 -10.33 -11.07
N ILE A 87 -2.94 -9.78 -12.12
CA ILE A 87 -2.04 -8.63 -12.01
C ILE A 87 -2.83 -7.35 -12.20
N VAL A 88 -2.72 -6.44 -11.22
CA VAL A 88 -3.37 -5.12 -11.26
C VAL A 88 -2.72 -4.23 -12.32
N SER A 89 -3.56 -3.64 -13.15
CA SER A 89 -3.20 -2.64 -14.16
C SER A 89 -4.42 -1.79 -14.51
N ALA A 90 -4.24 -0.71 -15.24
CA ALA A 90 -5.37 0.07 -15.74
C ALA A 90 -6.33 -0.75 -16.60
N ALA A 91 -5.82 -1.75 -17.35
CA ALA A 91 -6.64 -2.64 -18.16
C ALA A 91 -7.46 -3.63 -17.32
N THR A 92 -6.94 -4.05 -16.17
CA THR A 92 -7.65 -4.98 -15.26
C THR A 92 -8.59 -4.28 -14.28
N LEU A 93 -8.55 -2.95 -14.17
CA LEU A 93 -9.42 -2.16 -13.28
C LEU A 93 -10.32 -1.17 -14.04
N PRO A 94 -11.19 -1.63 -14.97
CA PRO A 94 -12.04 -0.76 -15.77
C PRO A 94 -13.10 -0.01 -14.94
N MET A 95 -13.27 -0.37 -13.66
CA MET A 95 -14.23 0.25 -12.74
C MET A 95 -13.74 1.55 -12.10
N ILE A 96 -12.48 1.91 -12.29
CA ILE A 96 -11.93 3.23 -11.91
C ILE A 96 -11.61 4.04 -13.18
N ARG A 97 -11.52 5.36 -13.04
CA ARG A 97 -11.12 6.26 -14.14
C ARG A 97 -9.92 7.06 -13.71
N LEU A 98 -8.86 7.04 -14.52
CA LEU A 98 -7.66 7.82 -14.30
C LEU A 98 -7.77 9.13 -15.11
N GLU A 99 -8.16 10.21 -14.45
CA GLU A 99 -8.31 11.55 -15.06
C GLU A 99 -7.01 12.33 -14.91
N VAL A 100 -5.95 11.83 -15.48
CA VAL A 100 -4.60 12.40 -15.49
C VAL A 100 -4.02 12.37 -16.89
N ASP A 101 -3.01 13.21 -17.17
CA ASP A 101 -2.41 13.33 -18.50
C ASP A 101 -1.71 12.06 -18.97
N GLU A 102 -1.11 11.31 -18.02
CA GLU A 102 -0.36 10.07 -18.27
C GLU A 102 -0.88 8.89 -17.45
N PRO A 103 -2.05 8.32 -17.78
CA PRO A 103 -2.67 7.25 -16.99
C PRO A 103 -1.80 6.00 -16.81
N GLN A 104 -0.92 5.73 -17.79
CA GLN A 104 -0.01 4.57 -17.79
C GLN A 104 1.11 4.69 -16.74
N THR A 105 1.36 5.88 -16.20
CA THR A 105 2.38 6.12 -15.17
C THR A 105 1.85 5.98 -13.75
N VAL A 106 0.53 5.84 -13.58
CA VAL A 106 -0.08 5.69 -12.25
C VAL A 106 0.26 4.32 -11.67
N GLY A 107 0.86 4.30 -10.48
CA GLY A 107 1.21 3.09 -9.77
C GLY A 107 -0.01 2.21 -9.44
N ALA A 108 0.18 0.90 -9.42
CA ALA A 108 -0.88 -0.06 -9.11
C ALA A 108 -1.45 0.13 -7.70
N ASP A 109 -0.62 0.50 -6.74
CA ASP A 109 -0.99 0.87 -5.37
C ASP A 109 -2.00 2.02 -5.34
N ARG A 110 -1.74 3.10 -6.09
CA ARG A 110 -2.63 4.25 -6.19
C ARG A 110 -3.96 3.91 -6.87
N MET A 111 -3.92 3.06 -7.89
CA MET A 111 -5.13 2.53 -8.53
C MET A 111 -5.98 1.71 -7.56
N ILE A 112 -5.35 0.87 -6.77
CA ILE A 112 -6.03 0.05 -5.75
C ILE A 112 -6.58 0.93 -4.62
N ASN A 113 -5.83 1.92 -4.15
CA ASN A 113 -6.31 2.88 -3.15
C ASN A 113 -7.52 3.69 -3.68
N THR A 114 -7.53 4.03 -4.99
CA THR A 114 -8.67 4.66 -5.64
C THR A 114 -9.93 3.78 -5.59
N LEU A 115 -9.78 2.50 -5.93
CA LEU A 115 -10.88 1.55 -5.85
C LEU A 115 -11.36 1.38 -4.41
N ALA A 116 -10.43 1.17 -3.46
CA ALA A 116 -10.75 1.01 -2.05
C ALA A 116 -11.54 2.19 -1.50
N ALA A 117 -11.03 3.41 -1.69
CA ALA A 117 -11.65 4.62 -1.17
C ALA A 117 -13.07 4.82 -1.72
N SER A 118 -13.25 4.69 -3.04
CA SER A 118 -14.56 4.85 -3.67
C SER A 118 -15.60 3.82 -3.20
N ARG A 119 -15.17 2.59 -2.87
CA ARG A 119 -16.07 1.50 -2.45
C ARG A 119 -16.35 1.46 -0.96
N LEU A 120 -15.37 1.84 -0.13
CA LEU A 120 -15.50 1.78 1.32
C LEU A 120 -16.13 3.03 1.91
N PHE A 121 -15.81 4.21 1.37
CA PHE A 121 -16.27 5.46 1.98
C PHE A 121 -17.49 6.07 1.28
N GLY A 122 -17.63 5.88 -0.04
CA GLY A 122 -18.77 6.40 -0.81
C GLY A 122 -18.87 7.94 -0.86
N VAL A 123 -17.78 8.63 -0.50
CA VAL A 123 -17.62 10.09 -0.54
C VAL A 123 -16.32 10.44 -1.25
N ASP A 124 -16.20 11.69 -1.69
CA ASP A 124 -14.92 12.20 -2.20
C ASP A 124 -13.86 12.08 -1.11
N THR A 125 -12.67 11.58 -1.46
CA THR A 125 -11.67 11.19 -0.46
C THR A 125 -10.27 11.61 -0.92
N ILE A 126 -9.47 12.11 0.03
CA ILE A 126 -8.02 12.23 -0.11
C ILE A 126 -7.41 11.07 0.68
N VAL A 127 -6.75 10.15 -0.02
CA VAL A 127 -5.99 9.09 0.63
C VAL A 127 -4.55 9.54 0.81
N VAL A 128 -4.07 9.56 2.05
CA VAL A 128 -2.67 9.82 2.40
C VAL A 128 -1.99 8.50 2.72
N ASP A 129 -1.10 8.05 1.85
CA ASP A 129 -0.36 6.81 2.06
C ASP A 129 1.08 7.11 2.54
N PHE A 130 1.41 6.66 3.74
CA PHE A 130 2.72 6.83 4.36
C PHE A 130 3.61 5.61 4.12
N GLY A 131 4.01 5.40 2.89
CA GLY A 131 4.91 4.34 2.42
C GLY A 131 6.37 4.80 2.27
N THR A 132 7.07 4.23 1.30
CA THR A 132 8.43 4.65 0.86
C THR A 132 8.42 6.10 0.37
N ALA A 133 7.38 6.50 -0.35
CA ALA A 133 6.96 7.87 -0.55
C ALA A 133 5.74 8.19 0.32
N THR A 134 5.45 9.45 0.56
CA THR A 134 4.15 9.89 1.06
C THR A 134 3.34 10.36 -0.14
N THR A 135 2.24 9.67 -0.46
CA THR A 135 1.35 10.08 -1.54
C THR A 135 0.04 10.65 -0.98
N LEU A 136 -0.52 11.63 -1.69
CA LEU A 136 -1.87 12.13 -1.44
C LEU A 136 -2.66 11.91 -2.72
N ASP A 137 -3.64 11.04 -2.69
CA ASP A 137 -4.45 10.63 -3.83
C ASP A 137 -5.82 11.29 -3.78
N CYS A 138 -6.17 12.06 -4.80
CA CYS A 138 -7.44 12.77 -4.93
C CYS A 138 -8.47 11.88 -5.64
N ILE A 139 -9.49 11.44 -4.93
CA ILE A 139 -10.40 10.39 -5.38
C ILE A 139 -11.84 10.85 -5.21
N THR A 140 -12.63 10.77 -6.27
CA THR A 140 -14.07 11.05 -6.18
C THR A 140 -14.86 9.79 -5.76
N ARG A 141 -16.02 9.98 -5.19
CA ARG A 141 -16.93 8.89 -4.74
C ARG A 141 -17.30 7.91 -5.86
N ASP A 142 -17.28 8.33 -7.10
CA ASP A 142 -17.57 7.50 -8.28
C ASP A 142 -16.33 6.80 -8.87
N GLY A 143 -15.19 6.84 -8.19
CA GLY A 143 -13.98 6.11 -8.55
C GLY A 143 -13.13 6.80 -9.62
N ARG A 144 -13.15 8.13 -9.70
CA ARG A 144 -12.21 8.90 -10.52
C ARG A 144 -11.00 9.28 -9.71
N PHE A 145 -9.83 8.96 -10.23
CA PHE A 145 -8.55 9.43 -9.72
C PHE A 145 -8.20 10.75 -10.43
N LEU A 146 -8.23 11.84 -9.70
CA LEU A 146 -8.00 13.19 -10.23
C LEU A 146 -6.52 13.57 -10.28
N GLY A 147 -5.64 12.68 -9.83
CA GLY A 147 -4.23 12.98 -9.60
C GLY A 147 -3.89 13.09 -8.11
N GLY A 148 -2.80 13.77 -7.79
CA GLY A 148 -2.41 13.94 -6.40
C GLY A 148 -0.97 14.41 -6.24
N ILE A 149 -0.41 14.16 -5.05
CA ILE A 149 0.93 14.60 -4.67
C ILE A 149 1.79 13.39 -4.36
N ILE A 150 3.08 13.46 -4.66
CA ILE A 150 4.11 12.51 -4.23
C ILE A 150 5.19 13.31 -3.51
N ALA A 151 5.40 12.99 -2.24
CA ALA A 151 6.42 13.60 -1.39
C ALA A 151 7.37 12.52 -0.83
N PRO A 152 8.52 12.90 -0.29
CA PRO A 152 9.38 11.95 0.39
C PRO A 152 8.66 11.25 1.54
N GLY A 153 8.80 9.93 1.66
CA GLY A 153 8.26 9.18 2.79
C GLY A 153 8.94 9.58 4.11
N VAL A 154 8.21 9.46 5.21
CA VAL A 154 8.69 9.90 6.54
C VAL A 154 9.99 9.20 6.92
N ARG A 155 10.05 7.88 6.78
CA ARG A 155 11.27 7.09 7.06
C ARG A 155 12.39 7.43 6.08
N THR A 156 12.07 7.51 4.79
CA THR A 156 13.02 7.86 3.72
C THR A 156 13.65 9.23 3.96
N ALA A 157 12.87 10.22 4.37
CA ALA A 157 13.37 11.55 4.71
C ALA A 157 14.35 11.51 5.89
N GLY A 158 14.00 10.78 6.96
CA GLY A 158 14.83 10.60 8.14
C GLY A 158 16.16 9.90 7.82
N GLU A 159 16.12 8.79 7.11
CA GLU A 159 17.31 8.04 6.69
C GLU A 159 18.23 8.87 5.78
N ASN A 160 17.66 9.64 4.84
CA ASN A 160 18.42 10.54 3.99
C ASN A 160 19.08 11.68 4.77
N LEU A 161 18.38 12.25 5.74
CA LEU A 161 18.94 13.29 6.61
C LEU A 161 20.17 12.76 7.34
N VAL A 162 20.06 11.61 8.01
CA VAL A 162 21.16 10.97 8.74
C VAL A 162 22.32 10.61 7.79
N ARG A 163 22.03 10.04 6.63
CA ARG A 163 23.06 9.66 5.64
C ARG A 163 23.85 10.84 5.10
N LYS A 164 23.22 12.02 4.96
CA LYS A 164 23.85 13.23 4.40
C LYS A 164 24.53 14.11 5.47
N ALA A 165 24.17 13.97 6.72
CA ALA A 165 24.67 14.80 7.80
C ALA A 165 25.69 14.04 8.64
N ALA A 166 26.98 14.30 8.43
CA ALA A 166 28.11 13.55 9.01
C ALA A 166 28.12 13.43 10.54
N LYS A 167 27.37 14.25 11.26
CA LYS A 167 27.31 14.28 12.73
C LYS A 167 25.99 13.75 13.31
N LEU A 168 25.03 13.37 12.47
CA LEU A 168 23.75 12.85 12.93
C LEU A 168 23.80 11.32 13.00
N SER A 169 23.32 10.75 14.09
CA SER A 169 23.14 9.30 14.25
C SER A 169 21.74 8.88 13.88
N SER A 170 21.59 7.63 13.48
CA SER A 170 20.27 7.02 13.27
C SER A 170 19.44 7.11 14.55
N THR A 171 18.19 7.46 14.41
CA THR A 171 17.26 7.60 15.53
C THR A 171 15.95 6.90 15.20
N ASP A 172 15.38 6.21 16.19
CA ASP A 172 14.08 5.59 16.02
C ASP A 172 12.99 6.66 15.87
N LEU A 173 12.09 6.47 14.92
CA LEU A 173 10.95 7.35 14.71
C LEU A 173 9.85 7.04 15.73
N VAL A 174 10.09 7.48 16.96
CA VAL A 174 9.10 7.42 18.05
C VAL A 174 8.47 8.80 18.26
N PRO A 175 7.29 8.88 18.88
CA PRO A 175 6.64 10.17 19.13
C PRO A 175 7.55 11.11 19.92
N PRO A 176 7.78 12.35 19.46
CA PRO A 176 8.51 13.35 20.24
C PRO A 176 7.63 13.89 21.37
N GLU A 177 8.20 14.13 22.55
CA GLU A 177 7.48 14.73 23.69
C GLU A 177 7.26 16.23 23.49
N HIS A 178 8.24 16.91 22.86
CA HIS A 178 8.26 18.36 22.68
C HIS A 178 8.73 18.75 21.28
N ALA A 179 8.20 19.86 20.77
CA ALA A 179 8.66 20.44 19.51
C ALA A 179 10.09 21.04 19.67
N ILE A 180 10.42 21.54 20.85
CA ILE A 180 11.76 22.06 21.16
C ILE A 180 12.57 20.91 21.77
N GLY A 181 13.28 20.17 20.91
CA GLY A 181 14.20 19.12 21.34
C GLY A 181 15.43 19.71 22.06
N LYS A 182 15.89 19.05 23.10
CA LYS A 182 17.10 19.44 23.85
C LYS A 182 18.30 18.56 23.55
N ARG A 183 18.09 17.46 22.87
CA ARG A 183 19.11 16.54 22.36
C ARG A 183 19.00 16.46 20.84
N THR A 184 20.07 16.13 20.15
CA THR A 184 20.06 16.05 18.69
C THR A 184 19.05 15.03 18.16
N ASP A 185 18.91 13.89 18.83
CA ASP A 185 17.93 12.86 18.49
C ASP A 185 16.48 13.35 18.66
N ASP A 186 16.17 14.12 19.72
CA ASP A 186 14.86 14.72 19.92
C ASP A 186 14.56 15.79 18.83
N CYS A 187 15.55 16.59 18.47
CA CYS A 187 15.41 17.57 17.39
C CYS A 187 15.11 16.89 16.05
N ILE A 188 15.81 15.77 15.75
CA ILE A 188 15.58 15.00 14.53
C ILE A 188 14.16 14.41 14.52
N ARG A 189 13.75 13.76 15.62
CA ARG A 189 12.39 13.19 15.77
C ARG A 189 11.31 14.24 15.59
N ALA A 190 11.44 15.38 16.28
CA ALA A 190 10.47 16.48 16.18
C ALA A 190 10.38 17.01 14.75
N GLY A 191 11.53 17.24 14.10
CA GLY A 191 11.58 17.72 12.72
C GLY A 191 10.94 16.73 11.72
N ILE A 192 11.18 15.43 11.88
CA ILE A 192 10.62 14.40 10.97
C ILE A 192 9.14 14.19 11.26
N VAL A 193 8.74 13.96 12.49
CA VAL A 193 7.35 13.58 12.82
C VAL A 193 6.40 14.77 12.69
N PHE A 194 6.69 15.88 13.32
CA PHE A 194 5.86 17.08 13.22
C PHE A 194 5.93 17.70 11.83
N GLY A 195 7.14 17.73 11.21
CA GLY A 195 7.30 18.23 9.85
C GLY A 195 6.50 17.43 8.83
N ALA A 196 6.39 16.09 9.00
CA ALA A 196 5.54 15.26 8.14
C ALA A 196 4.05 15.56 8.35
N ALA A 197 3.60 15.70 9.60
CA ALA A 197 2.21 16.04 9.92
C ALA A 197 1.82 17.41 9.34
N ASP A 198 2.62 18.46 9.62
CA ASP A 198 2.39 19.80 9.14
C ASP A 198 2.44 19.91 7.60
N SER A 199 3.36 19.14 6.98
CA SER A 199 3.44 19.07 5.51
C SER A 199 2.15 18.47 4.93
N VAL A 200 1.67 17.37 5.46
CA VAL A 200 0.43 16.72 5.01
C VAL A 200 -0.75 17.66 5.22
N ASP A 201 -0.89 18.26 6.39
CA ASP A 201 -1.96 19.23 6.68
C ASP A 201 -1.94 20.41 5.70
N GLY A 202 -0.76 20.96 5.43
CA GLY A 202 -0.58 22.04 4.46
C GLY A 202 -0.96 21.63 3.04
N LEU A 203 -0.57 20.41 2.62
CA LEU A 203 -0.89 19.87 1.29
C LEU A 203 -2.37 19.55 1.15
N VAL A 204 -3.00 18.94 2.17
CA VAL A 204 -4.44 18.68 2.20
C VAL A 204 -5.25 19.96 2.06
N ARG A 205 -4.89 21.03 2.80
CA ARG A 205 -5.56 22.33 2.67
C ARG A 205 -5.44 22.90 1.26
N ARG A 206 -4.30 22.74 0.57
CA ARG A 206 -4.14 23.15 -0.83
C ARG A 206 -5.03 22.36 -1.75
N ILE A 207 -5.05 21.02 -1.60
CA ILE A 207 -5.93 20.14 -2.39
C ILE A 207 -7.40 20.51 -2.18
N LYS A 208 -7.84 20.69 -0.92
CA LYS A 208 -9.23 21.09 -0.61
C LYS A 208 -9.61 22.44 -1.25
N ALA A 209 -8.67 23.38 -1.34
CA ALA A 209 -8.90 24.68 -1.99
C ALA A 209 -9.05 24.59 -3.51
N GLU A 210 -8.48 23.57 -4.15
CA GLU A 210 -8.55 23.28 -5.58
C GLU A 210 -9.60 22.22 -5.93
N TRP A 211 -10.35 21.68 -4.92
CA TRP A 211 -11.27 20.59 -5.13
C TRP A 211 -12.37 20.96 -6.12
N PRO A 212 -12.66 20.12 -7.15
CA PRO A 212 -13.51 20.54 -8.28
C PRO A 212 -15.00 20.63 -7.93
N THR A 213 -15.41 20.15 -6.76
CA THR A 213 -16.80 20.21 -6.30
C THR A 213 -16.92 21.03 -5.02
N ARG A 214 -18.17 21.26 -4.56
CA ARG A 214 -18.40 21.92 -3.26
C ARG A 214 -18.33 20.95 -2.07
N ASP A 215 -18.24 19.65 -2.34
CA ASP A 215 -18.13 18.64 -1.31
C ASP A 215 -16.69 18.69 -0.71
N VAL A 216 -16.60 18.68 0.60
CA VAL A 216 -15.30 18.60 1.27
C VAL A 216 -14.86 17.15 1.28
N PRO A 217 -13.71 16.80 0.67
CA PRO A 217 -13.27 15.42 0.66
C PRO A 217 -12.85 14.96 2.05
N LYS A 218 -13.22 13.73 2.40
CA LYS A 218 -12.75 13.03 3.58
C LYS A 218 -11.25 12.74 3.47
N VAL A 219 -10.51 12.85 4.56
CA VAL A 219 -9.07 12.59 4.58
C VAL A 219 -8.79 11.31 5.35
N VAL A 220 -8.25 10.32 4.65
CA VAL A 220 -7.98 8.98 5.18
C VAL A 220 -6.50 8.66 5.04
N ALA A 221 -5.89 8.15 6.11
CA ALA A 221 -4.49 7.74 6.09
C ALA A 221 -4.32 6.23 6.05
N THR A 222 -3.29 5.77 5.32
CA THR A 222 -2.83 4.38 5.27
C THR A 222 -1.31 4.33 5.25
N GLY A 223 -0.74 3.12 5.24
CA GLY A 223 0.70 2.92 5.23
C GLY A 223 1.33 2.81 6.63
N GLY A 224 2.60 2.39 6.65
CA GLY A 224 3.27 2.00 7.89
C GLY A 224 3.47 3.09 8.93
N MET A 225 3.47 4.38 8.53
CA MET A 225 3.64 5.51 9.44
C MET A 225 2.32 6.26 9.73
N ALA A 226 1.20 5.83 9.14
CA ALA A 226 -0.09 6.52 9.27
C ALA A 226 -0.54 6.69 10.72
N ALA A 227 -0.50 5.61 11.52
CA ALA A 227 -0.92 5.65 12.92
C ALA A 227 -0.08 6.58 13.81
N LEU A 228 1.19 6.81 13.43
CA LEU A 228 2.05 7.76 14.14
C LEU A 228 1.72 9.20 13.74
N ILE A 229 1.71 9.47 12.44
CA ILE A 229 1.58 10.84 11.92
C ILE A 229 0.18 11.40 12.13
N ALA A 230 -0.86 10.59 11.99
CA ALA A 230 -2.25 11.00 12.21
C ALA A 230 -2.52 11.59 13.62
N LYS A 231 -1.73 11.21 14.62
CA LYS A 231 -1.85 11.78 15.98
C LYS A 231 -1.51 13.27 16.05
N TYR A 232 -0.76 13.77 15.08
CA TYR A 232 -0.26 15.15 15.02
C TYR A 232 -0.82 15.94 13.84
N SER A 233 -1.60 15.29 12.99
CA SER A 233 -2.30 15.93 11.88
C SER A 233 -3.66 16.46 12.34
N SER A 234 -4.03 17.64 11.86
CA SER A 234 -5.36 18.22 12.04
C SER A 234 -6.32 17.92 10.90
N GLU A 235 -5.83 17.40 9.79
CA GLU A 235 -6.60 17.14 8.58
C GLU A 235 -6.95 15.66 8.39
N ILE A 236 -6.19 14.72 8.97
CA ILE A 236 -6.45 13.28 8.86
C ILE A 236 -7.60 12.91 9.81
N GLU A 237 -8.68 12.38 9.23
CA GLU A 237 -9.91 12.02 9.95
C GLU A 237 -9.91 10.57 10.43
N GLU A 238 -9.37 9.66 9.61
CA GLU A 238 -9.36 8.22 9.91
C GLU A 238 -8.04 7.57 9.44
N VAL A 239 -7.68 6.46 10.08
CA VAL A 239 -6.54 5.62 9.70
C VAL A 239 -7.05 4.23 9.33
N HIS A 240 -6.76 3.79 8.12
CA HIS A 240 -7.08 2.47 7.59
C HIS A 240 -5.79 1.73 7.20
N PRO A 241 -5.17 0.97 8.13
CA PRO A 241 -3.87 0.34 7.91
C PRO A 241 -3.86 -0.64 6.72
N ASP A 242 -4.99 -1.30 6.49
CA ASP A 242 -5.13 -2.36 5.47
C ASP A 242 -5.87 -1.88 4.21
N LEU A 243 -5.92 -0.56 3.96
CA LEU A 243 -6.69 0.02 2.85
C LEU A 243 -6.33 -0.62 1.51
N THR A 244 -5.04 -0.72 1.20
CA THR A 244 -4.56 -1.31 -0.06
C THR A 244 -4.93 -2.79 -0.17
N LEU A 245 -4.79 -3.57 0.92
CA LEU A 245 -5.21 -4.97 0.94
C LEU A 245 -6.72 -5.13 0.75
N GLN A 246 -7.53 -4.28 1.37
CA GLN A 246 -8.98 -4.26 1.15
C GLN A 246 -9.32 -3.89 -0.30
N GLY A 247 -8.60 -2.96 -0.89
CA GLY A 247 -8.74 -2.60 -2.29
C GLY A 247 -8.43 -3.77 -3.22
N LEU A 248 -7.37 -4.52 -2.96
CA LEU A 248 -7.02 -5.74 -3.69
C LEU A 248 -8.13 -6.81 -3.57
N ARG A 249 -8.66 -7.02 -2.37
CA ARG A 249 -9.79 -7.94 -2.17
C ARG A 249 -11.00 -7.50 -2.98
N ILE A 250 -11.37 -6.22 -2.92
CA ILE A 250 -12.50 -5.67 -3.69
C ILE A 250 -12.28 -5.86 -5.19
N ALA A 251 -11.06 -5.61 -5.68
CA ALA A 251 -10.69 -5.82 -7.07
C ALA A 251 -10.86 -7.30 -7.47
N ALA A 252 -10.35 -8.23 -6.66
CA ALA A 252 -10.48 -9.66 -6.91
C ALA A 252 -11.95 -10.12 -6.96
N ASP A 253 -12.81 -9.57 -6.12
CA ASP A 253 -14.24 -9.89 -6.10
C ASP A 253 -14.97 -9.35 -7.35
N LEU A 254 -14.61 -8.13 -7.79
CA LEU A 254 -15.21 -7.52 -8.98
C LEU A 254 -14.75 -8.17 -10.29
N LEU A 255 -13.50 -8.62 -10.34
CA LEU A 255 -12.92 -9.25 -11.54
C LEU A 255 -13.36 -10.70 -11.72
N GLY A 256 -13.90 -11.33 -10.67
CA GLY A 256 -14.28 -12.74 -10.70
C GLY A 256 -13.06 -13.58 -11.06
N ALA A 257 -12.26 -14.00 -10.08
CA ALA A 257 -10.95 -14.62 -10.30
C ALA A 257 -10.97 -15.76 -11.33
N PRO A 258 -9.92 -15.89 -12.16
CA PRO A 258 -9.82 -17.01 -13.09
C PRO A 258 -9.91 -18.32 -12.32
N ARG A 259 -10.85 -19.19 -12.73
CA ARG A 259 -10.96 -20.56 -12.21
C ARG A 259 -9.67 -21.28 -12.61
N THR A 260 -9.02 -21.89 -11.65
CA THR A 260 -7.85 -22.74 -11.84
C THR A 260 -8.08 -23.67 -13.04
N PRO A 261 -7.19 -23.76 -14.03
CA PRO A 261 -7.22 -24.87 -14.97
C PRO A 261 -7.08 -26.15 -14.16
N LYS A 262 -8.06 -27.03 -14.19
CA LYS A 262 -7.88 -28.41 -13.67
C LYS A 262 -6.65 -28.98 -14.37
N GLY A 263 -5.56 -29.16 -13.64
CA GLY A 263 -4.37 -29.83 -14.17
C GLY A 263 -4.77 -31.20 -14.73
N PRO A 264 -4.00 -31.71 -15.73
CA PRO A 264 -4.29 -33.01 -16.31
C PRO A 264 -4.32 -34.04 -15.16
N ALA A 265 -5.39 -34.83 -15.13
CA ALA A 265 -5.51 -35.96 -14.23
C ALA A 265 -4.23 -36.80 -14.33
N ARG A 266 -3.52 -36.97 -13.23
CA ARG A 266 -2.40 -37.95 -13.19
C ARG A 266 -2.99 -39.30 -13.57
N ALA A 267 -2.63 -39.75 -14.78
CA ALA A 267 -2.88 -41.12 -15.17
C ALA A 267 -2.08 -42.01 -14.20
N GLY A 268 -2.80 -42.89 -13.49
CA GLY A 268 -2.24 -43.92 -12.57
C GLY A 268 -1.46 -44.99 -13.30
#